data_e38c8f50cc4646b3818700ebf2702575
#
_entry.id   e38c8f50cc4646b3818700ebf2702575
#
_cell.length_a   1.000
_cell.length_b   1.000
_cell.length_c   1.000
_cell.angle_alpha   90.00
_cell.angle_beta   90.00
_cell.angle_gamma   90.00
#
_symmetry.space_group_name_H-M   'P 1'
#
loop_
_entity.id
_entity.type
_entity.pdbx_description
1 polymer ?
#
loop_
_entity_poly.entity_id
_entity_poly.type
_entity_poly.pdbx_seq_one_letter_code
_entity_poly.pdbx_strand_id
1 'polypeptide(L)'
;ARGSGVVRVGHWTDARARTGVTVVLLPEGSIGSAEVRGGAPATREFDVLAPTATVTRLDAVVLSGGSAFGLGAVDGVVTGLAAAGRGFVTAGGVVPIVAGMSLFDLAVGSPHIRPGATEGALATAAVLGAAANPDTRDGAPATGAVGAGAVGAGAGATVSKWRGRDTA
;
A
#
# COMPACT_ATOMS: atom_id res chain seq x y z
N ALA A 1 -20.57 4.66 -17.37
CA ALA A 1 -20.31 3.26 -17.03
C ALA A 1 -19.79 3.20 -15.62
N ARG A 2 -20.53 2.58 -14.68
CA ARG A 2 -19.99 2.29 -13.33
C ARG A 2 -18.97 1.18 -13.53
N GLY A 3 -17.69 1.48 -13.28
CA GLY A 3 -16.64 0.48 -13.36
C GLY A 3 -16.97 -0.67 -12.42
N SER A 4 -16.66 -1.89 -12.83
CA SER A 4 -16.82 -3.09 -12.01
C SER A 4 -16.09 -2.88 -10.68
N GLY A 5 -16.85 -2.92 -9.57
CA GLY A 5 -16.36 -2.57 -8.23
C GLY A 5 -15.43 -3.62 -7.61
N VAL A 6 -14.35 -3.99 -8.30
CA VAL A 6 -13.38 -4.99 -7.82
C VAL A 6 -12.17 -4.28 -7.22
N VAL A 7 -11.86 -4.60 -5.97
CA VAL A 7 -10.60 -4.26 -5.31
C VAL A 7 -9.50 -5.11 -5.94
N ARG A 8 -8.38 -4.47 -6.30
CA ARG A 8 -7.20 -5.15 -6.84
C ARG A 8 -6.02 -4.96 -5.92
N VAL A 9 -5.11 -5.94 -5.88
CA VAL A 9 -3.94 -5.90 -5.01
C VAL A 9 -2.69 -6.18 -5.84
N GLY A 10 -1.64 -5.40 -5.59
CA GLY A 10 -0.32 -5.59 -6.18
C GLY A 10 0.75 -5.56 -5.11
N HIS A 11 1.82 -6.35 -5.30
CA HIS A 11 2.90 -6.47 -4.33
C HIS A 11 4.27 -6.25 -4.97
N TRP A 12 5.17 -5.69 -4.19
CA TRP A 12 6.59 -5.86 -4.31
C TRP A 12 7.11 -6.53 -3.03
N THR A 13 8.01 -7.51 -3.16
CA THR A 13 8.52 -8.29 -2.02
C THR A 13 10.02 -8.52 -2.15
N ASP A 14 10.77 -8.22 -1.08
CA ASP A 14 12.11 -8.73 -0.88
C ASP A 14 12.09 -9.82 0.20
N ALA A 15 12.13 -11.08 -0.24
CA ALA A 15 12.05 -12.23 0.65
C ALA A 15 13.30 -12.41 1.52
N ARG A 16 14.47 -11.90 1.08
CA ARG A 16 15.73 -11.97 1.84
C ARG A 16 15.76 -10.92 2.93
N ALA A 17 15.34 -9.69 2.57
CA ALA A 17 15.22 -8.59 3.52
C ALA A 17 13.98 -8.71 4.41
N ARG A 18 13.05 -9.61 4.07
CA ARG A 18 11.77 -9.81 4.77
C ARG A 18 10.99 -8.50 4.91
N THR A 19 10.85 -7.80 3.80
CA THR A 19 10.12 -6.54 3.70
C THR A 19 9.38 -6.44 2.37
N GLY A 20 8.51 -5.47 2.22
CA GLY A 20 7.80 -5.28 0.96
C GLY A 20 6.74 -4.18 1.00
N VAL A 21 6.07 -4.03 -0.13
CA VAL A 21 4.96 -3.08 -0.34
C VAL A 21 3.76 -3.83 -0.86
N THR A 22 2.59 -3.50 -0.35
CA THR A 22 1.29 -3.94 -0.86
C THR A 22 0.48 -2.71 -1.23
N VAL A 23 0.01 -2.64 -2.46
CA VAL A 23 -0.92 -1.62 -2.94
C VAL A 23 -2.29 -2.25 -3.10
N VAL A 24 -3.27 -1.72 -2.40
CA VAL A 24 -4.68 -2.07 -2.53
C VAL A 24 -5.34 -0.98 -3.36
N LEU A 25 -5.59 -1.27 -4.63
CA LEU A 25 -6.24 -0.36 -5.56
C LEU A 25 -7.75 -0.49 -5.43
N LEU A 26 -8.41 0.60 -5.08
CA LEU A 26 -9.84 0.62 -4.82
C LEU A 26 -10.65 0.93 -6.09
N PRO A 27 -11.91 0.50 -6.16
CA PRO A 27 -12.82 0.93 -7.21
C PRO A 27 -12.94 2.46 -7.26
N GLU A 28 -13.17 3.00 -8.45
CA GLU A 28 -13.38 4.44 -8.62
C GLU A 28 -14.58 4.92 -7.80
N GLY A 29 -14.40 6.03 -7.09
CA GLY A 29 -15.42 6.60 -6.21
C GLY A 29 -15.51 5.95 -4.83
N SER A 30 -14.59 5.06 -4.47
CA SER A 30 -14.52 4.49 -3.11
C SER A 30 -14.35 5.58 -2.06
N ILE A 31 -15.01 5.40 -0.92
CA ILE A 31 -14.89 6.24 0.27
C ILE A 31 -14.07 5.47 1.30
N GLY A 32 -13.12 6.15 1.93
CA GLY A 32 -12.30 5.59 3.00
C GLY A 32 -12.60 6.26 4.34
N SER A 33 -12.43 5.50 5.41
CA SER A 33 -12.36 6.01 6.78
C SER A 33 -11.28 5.26 7.52
N ALA A 34 -10.56 5.94 8.40
CA ALA A 34 -9.49 5.32 9.16
C ALA A 34 -9.36 5.95 10.54
N GLU A 35 -8.81 5.16 11.46
CA GLU A 35 -8.47 5.58 12.80
C GLU A 35 -7.02 5.18 13.09
N VAL A 36 -6.27 6.10 13.70
CA VAL A 36 -4.88 5.84 14.12
C VAL A 36 -4.87 5.48 15.58
N ARG A 37 -4.43 4.25 15.90
CA ARG A 37 -4.31 3.76 17.28
C ARG A 37 -2.89 3.28 17.56
N GLY A 38 -2.49 3.36 18.83
CA GLY A 38 -1.18 2.94 19.31
C GLY A 38 -0.20 4.09 19.50
N GLY A 39 0.90 3.79 20.17
CA GLY A 39 1.87 4.80 20.62
C GLY A 39 2.91 5.21 19.56
N ALA A 40 3.02 4.49 18.45
CA ALA A 40 4.03 4.76 17.40
C ALA A 40 3.44 4.51 16.00
N PRO A 41 2.44 5.28 15.60
CA PRO A 41 1.85 5.14 14.28
C PRO A 41 2.83 5.60 13.21
N ALA A 42 2.83 4.91 12.07
CA ALA A 42 3.52 5.32 10.85
C ALA A 42 2.46 5.40 9.75
N THR A 43 1.87 6.57 9.57
CA THR A 43 0.76 6.82 8.64
C THR A 43 1.02 8.06 7.80
N ARG A 44 0.37 8.10 6.63
CA ARG A 44 0.43 9.23 5.70
C ARG A 44 -0.95 9.43 5.07
N GLU A 45 -1.38 10.70 4.94
CA GLU A 45 -2.64 11.12 4.33
C GLU A 45 -3.89 10.57 5.05
N PHE A 46 -3.81 10.29 6.35
CA PHE A 46 -4.97 9.82 7.11
C PHE A 46 -5.94 10.95 7.44
N ASP A 47 -5.44 12.17 7.57
CA ASP A 47 -6.29 13.35 7.85
C ASP A 47 -7.27 13.65 6.70
N VAL A 48 -6.90 13.30 5.46
CA VAL A 48 -7.79 13.46 4.31
C VAL A 48 -9.01 12.54 4.37
N LEU A 49 -8.98 11.49 5.20
CA LEU A 49 -10.10 10.57 5.41
C LEU A 49 -11.11 11.07 6.46
N ALA A 50 -10.86 12.22 7.07
CA ALA A 50 -11.79 12.81 8.05
C ALA A 50 -13.11 13.21 7.34
N PRO A 51 -14.27 13.03 8.00
CA PRO A 51 -15.56 13.38 7.42
C PRO A 51 -15.70 14.86 7.03
N THR A 52 -14.85 15.72 7.58
CA THR A 52 -14.80 17.16 7.33
C THR A 52 -13.84 17.54 6.19
N ALA A 53 -13.12 16.56 5.62
CA ALA A 53 -12.21 16.82 4.51
C ALA A 53 -12.96 17.13 3.21
N THR A 54 -12.36 17.95 2.36
CA THR A 54 -12.96 18.37 1.08
C THR A 54 -13.07 17.22 0.09
N VAL A 55 -12.07 16.31 0.09
CA VAL A 55 -12.01 15.17 -0.81
C VAL A 55 -12.58 13.94 -0.10
N THR A 56 -13.65 13.38 -0.66
CA THR A 56 -14.40 12.27 -0.04
C THR A 56 -14.10 10.90 -0.67
N ARG A 57 -13.10 10.81 -1.53
CA ARG A 57 -12.75 9.56 -2.23
C ARG A 57 -11.34 9.13 -1.91
N LEU A 58 -11.09 7.83 -2.03
CA LEU A 58 -9.80 7.19 -1.84
C LEU A 58 -9.50 6.30 -3.04
N ASP A 59 -8.32 6.47 -3.65
CA ASP A 59 -7.91 5.71 -4.83
C ASP A 59 -7.17 4.42 -4.47
N ALA A 60 -6.32 4.47 -3.45
CA ALA A 60 -5.56 3.32 -3.00
C ALA A 60 -5.18 3.40 -1.53
N VAL A 61 -4.91 2.21 -0.96
CA VAL A 61 -4.26 2.05 0.34
C VAL A 61 -2.91 1.39 0.11
N VAL A 62 -1.87 1.90 0.78
CA VAL A 62 -0.51 1.36 0.75
C VAL A 62 -0.15 0.81 2.11
N LEU A 63 0.24 -0.46 2.13
CA LEU A 63 0.87 -1.10 3.29
C LEU A 63 2.35 -1.29 2.95
N SER A 64 3.25 -0.92 3.84
CA SER A 64 4.69 -1.03 3.62
C SER A 64 5.41 -1.60 4.83
N GLY A 65 6.51 -2.29 4.61
CA GLY A 65 7.54 -2.51 5.62
C GLY A 65 8.45 -1.29 5.75
N GLY A 66 9.56 -1.42 6.47
CA GLY A 66 10.57 -0.37 6.61
C GLY A 66 10.26 0.69 7.66
N SER A 67 9.26 0.51 8.52
CA SER A 67 8.87 1.50 9.53
C SER A 67 8.52 2.85 8.88
N ALA A 68 8.83 3.98 9.53
CA ALA A 68 8.59 5.31 8.99
C ALA A 68 9.24 5.55 7.61
N PHE A 69 10.38 4.92 7.33
CA PHE A 69 11.02 5.01 6.01
C PHE A 69 10.14 4.46 4.89
N GLY A 70 9.39 3.39 5.15
CA GLY A 70 8.51 2.76 4.18
C GLY A 70 7.33 3.62 3.73
N LEU A 71 7.01 4.71 4.44
CA LEU A 71 6.04 5.70 3.98
C LEU A 71 6.45 6.35 2.66
N GLY A 72 7.75 6.35 2.32
CA GLY A 72 8.25 6.80 1.02
C GLY A 72 7.72 5.97 -0.17
N ALA A 73 7.26 4.75 0.06
CA ALA A 73 6.65 3.93 -1.00
C ALA A 73 5.38 4.58 -1.57
N VAL A 74 4.67 5.39 -0.78
CA VAL A 74 3.47 6.11 -1.21
C VAL A 74 3.76 7.06 -2.37
N ASP A 75 4.95 7.67 -2.43
CA ASP A 75 5.33 8.57 -3.53
C ASP A 75 5.33 7.85 -4.89
N GLY A 76 5.85 6.63 -4.92
CA GLY A 76 5.84 5.80 -6.12
C GLY A 76 4.42 5.42 -6.56
N VAL A 77 3.54 5.15 -5.59
CA VAL A 77 2.14 4.83 -5.86
C VAL A 77 1.39 6.05 -6.41
N VAL A 78 1.53 7.21 -5.77
CA VAL A 78 0.92 8.46 -6.24
C VAL A 78 1.38 8.79 -7.66
N THR A 79 2.69 8.72 -7.92
CA THR A 79 3.25 8.97 -9.25
C THR A 79 2.71 7.99 -10.29
N GLY A 80 2.67 6.69 -9.97
CA GLY A 80 2.18 5.65 -10.87
C GLY A 80 0.68 5.79 -11.19
N LEU A 81 -0.14 6.11 -10.20
CA LEU A 81 -1.57 6.33 -10.39
C LEU A 81 -1.85 7.61 -11.18
N ALA A 82 -1.11 8.70 -10.92
CA ALA A 82 -1.21 9.94 -11.68
C ALA A 82 -0.87 9.72 -13.16
N ALA A 83 0.20 8.99 -13.45
CA ALA A 83 0.58 8.61 -14.82
C ALA A 83 -0.50 7.76 -15.53
N ALA A 84 -1.26 6.96 -14.76
CA ALA A 84 -2.40 6.19 -15.26
C ALA A 84 -3.69 7.02 -15.36
N GLY A 85 -3.64 8.33 -15.11
CA GLY A 85 -4.80 9.24 -15.15
C GLY A 85 -5.81 9.02 -14.02
N ARG A 86 -5.40 8.37 -12.93
CA ARG A 86 -6.26 8.02 -11.80
C ARG A 86 -6.02 8.94 -10.60
N GLY A 87 -7.10 9.55 -10.10
CA GLY A 87 -7.08 10.44 -8.96
C GLY A 87 -8.14 11.54 -9.03
N PHE A 88 -8.07 12.50 -8.13
CA PHE A 88 -8.92 13.67 -8.09
C PHE A 88 -8.47 14.66 -9.16
N VAL A 89 -9.40 15.08 -10.03
CA VAL A 89 -9.11 16.00 -11.14
C VAL A 89 -9.05 17.42 -10.60
N THR A 90 -7.94 18.10 -10.85
CA THR A 90 -7.71 19.53 -10.52
C THR A 90 -7.35 20.32 -11.78
N ALA A 91 -7.32 21.64 -11.67
CA ALA A 91 -6.84 22.51 -12.74
C ALA A 91 -5.35 22.27 -13.09
N GLY A 92 -4.56 21.75 -12.16
CA GLY A 92 -3.14 21.42 -12.33
C GLY A 92 -2.88 19.95 -12.75
N GLY A 93 -3.92 19.15 -12.95
CA GLY A 93 -3.81 17.75 -13.30
C GLY A 93 -4.48 16.81 -12.29
N VAL A 94 -4.20 15.54 -12.42
CA VAL A 94 -4.76 14.48 -11.57
C VAL A 94 -3.92 14.29 -10.32
N VAL A 95 -4.57 14.31 -9.15
CA VAL A 95 -3.95 14.09 -7.84
C VAL A 95 -4.55 12.84 -7.21
N PRO A 96 -3.82 11.71 -7.18
CA PRO A 96 -4.28 10.50 -6.52
C PRO A 96 -4.40 10.68 -5.01
N ILE A 97 -5.48 10.18 -4.43
CA ILE A 97 -5.69 10.18 -2.98
C ILE A 97 -5.30 8.80 -2.45
N VAL A 98 -4.18 8.75 -1.75
CA VAL A 98 -3.55 7.49 -1.33
C VAL A 98 -3.21 7.54 0.16
N ALA A 99 -3.89 6.71 0.94
CA ALA A 99 -3.55 6.54 2.35
C ALA A 99 -2.45 5.48 2.52
N GLY A 100 -1.43 5.79 3.30
CA GLY A 100 -0.31 4.90 3.54
C GLY A 100 -0.11 4.56 5.00
N MET A 101 0.32 3.32 5.27
CA MET A 101 0.72 2.88 6.60
C MET A 101 1.89 1.91 6.53
N SER A 102 2.78 1.99 7.52
CA SER A 102 3.96 1.13 7.59
C SER A 102 4.02 0.35 8.89
N LEU A 103 4.53 -0.86 8.80
CA LEU A 103 4.85 -1.70 9.96
C LEU A 103 6.37 -1.67 10.24
N PHE A 104 6.72 -1.92 11.50
CA PHE A 104 8.10 -2.03 11.93
C PHE A 104 8.62 -3.45 11.68
N ASP A 105 9.43 -3.64 10.64
CA ASP A 105 10.05 -4.92 10.27
C ASP A 105 11.60 -4.86 10.28
N LEU A 106 12.19 -3.74 10.66
CA LEU A 106 13.63 -3.51 10.61
C LEU A 106 14.46 -4.51 11.43
N ALA A 107 13.86 -5.15 12.42
CA ALA A 107 14.51 -6.16 13.25
C ALA A 107 14.29 -7.60 12.75
N VAL A 108 13.53 -7.79 11.65
CA VAL A 108 13.15 -9.13 11.18
C VAL A 108 14.08 -9.64 10.09
N GLY A 109 14.42 -8.80 9.14
CA GLY A 109 15.33 -9.14 8.05
C GLY A 109 16.51 -8.19 8.00
N SER A 110 16.65 -7.43 6.91
CA SER A 110 17.72 -6.44 6.76
C SER A 110 17.20 -5.03 7.04
N PRO A 111 17.72 -4.32 8.06
CA PRO A 111 17.31 -2.95 8.34
C PRO A 111 17.81 -1.94 7.29
N HIS A 112 18.69 -2.36 6.40
CA HIS A 112 19.27 -1.49 5.36
C HIS A 112 18.46 -1.49 4.06
N ILE A 113 17.61 -2.50 3.85
CA ILE A 113 16.71 -2.59 2.71
C ILE A 113 15.32 -2.13 3.17
N ARG A 114 14.92 -0.99 2.63
CA ARG A 114 13.69 -0.30 3.05
C ARG A 114 12.89 0.06 1.82
N PRO A 115 11.61 -0.29 1.77
CA PRO A 115 10.76 0.13 0.66
C PRO A 115 10.72 1.66 0.54
N GLY A 116 10.83 2.13 -0.70
CA GLY A 116 10.74 3.53 -1.07
C GLY A 116 9.89 3.74 -2.32
N ALA A 117 10.03 4.89 -2.97
CA ALA A 117 9.25 5.24 -4.15
C ALA A 117 9.38 4.22 -5.29
N THR A 118 10.58 3.66 -5.51
CA THR A 118 10.82 2.63 -6.52
C THR A 118 9.99 1.39 -6.28
N GLU A 119 9.98 0.89 -5.06
CA GLU A 119 9.25 -0.31 -4.66
C GLU A 119 7.73 -0.08 -4.70
N GLY A 120 7.29 1.13 -4.31
CA GLY A 120 5.91 1.57 -4.46
C GLY A 120 5.45 1.60 -5.92
N ALA A 121 6.30 2.11 -6.83
CA ALA A 121 6.02 2.12 -8.26
C ALA A 121 5.93 0.71 -8.84
N LEU A 122 6.81 -0.22 -8.43
CA LEU A 122 6.77 -1.62 -8.85
C LEU A 122 5.48 -2.32 -8.41
N ALA A 123 5.06 -2.13 -7.16
CA ALA A 123 3.80 -2.66 -6.65
C ALA A 123 2.59 -2.06 -7.38
N THR A 124 2.66 -0.77 -7.74
CA THR A 124 1.62 -0.09 -8.54
C THR A 124 1.55 -0.66 -9.96
N ALA A 125 2.69 -0.86 -10.62
CA ALA A 125 2.75 -1.47 -11.94
C ALA A 125 2.16 -2.89 -11.91
N ALA A 126 2.43 -3.67 -10.87
CA ALA A 126 1.85 -5.00 -10.69
C ALA A 126 0.33 -4.95 -10.62
N VAL A 127 -0.26 -4.04 -9.82
CA VAL A 127 -1.73 -3.95 -9.70
C VAL A 127 -2.39 -3.37 -10.96
N LEU A 128 -1.73 -2.47 -11.68
CA LEU A 128 -2.24 -1.92 -12.93
C LEU A 128 -2.12 -2.92 -14.09
N GLY A 129 -1.01 -3.66 -14.17
CA GLY A 129 -0.77 -4.71 -15.17
C GLY A 129 -1.73 -5.90 -15.03
N ALA A 130 -2.07 -6.28 -13.82
CA ALA A 130 -3.07 -7.32 -13.54
C ALA A 130 -4.48 -6.98 -14.07
N ALA A 131 -4.76 -5.72 -14.40
CA ALA A 131 -6.01 -5.33 -15.05
C ALA A 131 -6.19 -5.93 -16.47
N ALA A 132 -5.12 -6.40 -17.08
CA ALA A 132 -5.14 -7.01 -18.42
C ALA A 132 -5.52 -8.51 -18.42
N ASN A 133 -5.65 -9.15 -17.25
CA ASN A 133 -6.03 -10.57 -17.16
C ASN A 133 -7.40 -10.71 -16.49
N PRO A 134 -8.49 -10.93 -17.27
CA PRO A 134 -9.86 -11.04 -16.75
C PRO A 134 -10.09 -12.28 -15.88
N ASP A 135 -9.19 -13.26 -15.88
CA ASP A 135 -9.32 -14.49 -15.09
C ASP A 135 -8.78 -14.38 -13.66
N THR A 136 -8.09 -13.30 -13.33
CA THR A 136 -7.66 -13.04 -11.95
C THR A 136 -8.66 -12.13 -11.27
N ARG A 137 -9.58 -12.70 -10.53
CA ARG A 137 -10.53 -11.97 -9.66
C ARG A 137 -9.81 -11.12 -8.60
N ASP A 138 -8.57 -11.44 -8.36
CA ASP A 138 -7.66 -10.75 -7.46
C ASP A 138 -6.47 -10.27 -8.29
N GLY A 139 -6.40 -9.04 -8.59
CA GLY A 139 -5.54 -8.29 -9.50
C GLY A 139 -4.04 -8.54 -9.50
N ALA A 140 -3.56 -9.61 -8.97
CA ALA A 140 -2.25 -10.24 -9.17
C ALA A 140 -2.39 -11.70 -8.83
N PRO A 141 -1.50 -12.58 -9.27
CA PRO A 141 -1.29 -13.86 -8.63
C PRO A 141 -0.64 -13.62 -7.27
N ALA A 142 -1.37 -12.96 -6.39
CA ALA A 142 -1.01 -12.90 -4.99
C ALA A 142 -1.40 -14.25 -4.41
N THR A 143 -0.53 -15.23 -4.56
CA THR A 143 -0.63 -16.54 -3.89
C THR A 143 -0.47 -16.40 -2.37
N GLY A 144 -0.52 -15.19 -1.82
CA GLY A 144 -0.45 -14.92 -0.39
C GLY A 144 -1.49 -13.91 0.02
N ALA A 145 -2.22 -14.19 1.08
CA ALA A 145 -3.11 -13.23 1.71
C ALA A 145 -2.30 -12.02 2.18
N VAL A 146 -2.83 -10.84 1.97
CA VAL A 146 -2.28 -9.59 2.54
C VAL A 146 -2.13 -9.77 4.04
N GLY A 147 -0.93 -9.58 4.56
CA GLY A 147 -0.62 -9.73 5.97
C GLY A 147 -0.32 -11.17 6.44
N ALA A 148 -0.27 -12.16 5.53
CA ALA A 148 0.01 -13.55 5.89
C ALA A 148 1.51 -13.90 6.03
N GLY A 149 2.40 -12.92 6.05
CA GLY A 149 3.82 -13.12 6.28
C GLY A 149 4.64 -13.63 5.08
N ALA A 150 4.04 -13.70 3.88
CA ALA A 150 4.69 -14.28 2.70
C ALA A 150 5.00 -13.26 1.61
N VAL A 151 4.19 -12.23 1.41
CA VAL A 151 4.31 -11.29 0.28
C VAL A 151 4.03 -9.84 0.69
N GLY A 152 4.57 -8.90 -0.08
CA GLY A 152 4.36 -7.48 0.11
C GLY A 152 4.77 -7.03 1.51
N ALA A 153 4.01 -6.14 2.10
CA ALA A 153 4.23 -5.68 3.47
C ALA A 153 4.16 -6.79 4.51
N GLY A 154 3.47 -7.90 4.20
CA GLY A 154 3.39 -9.07 5.07
C GLY A 154 4.72 -9.80 5.26
N ALA A 155 5.69 -9.69 4.34
CA ALA A 155 6.96 -10.44 4.39
C ALA A 155 7.77 -10.22 5.67
N GLY A 156 7.64 -9.03 6.29
CA GLY A 156 8.28 -8.68 7.57
C GLY A 156 7.32 -8.59 8.75
N ALA A 157 6.04 -8.93 8.57
CA ALA A 157 5.03 -8.82 9.61
C ALA A 157 5.18 -9.97 10.61
N THR A 158 5.62 -9.64 11.82
CA THR A 158 5.76 -10.57 12.95
C THR A 158 5.13 -9.94 14.19
N VAL A 159 4.72 -10.79 15.11
CA VAL A 159 4.17 -10.40 16.42
C VAL A 159 5.26 -10.31 17.48
N SER A 160 4.99 -9.65 18.58
CA SER A 160 5.84 -9.65 19.79
C SER A 160 7.27 -9.13 19.63
N LYS A 161 7.55 -8.31 18.63
CA LYS A 161 8.88 -7.72 18.35
C LYS A 161 9.50 -6.99 19.55
N TRP A 162 8.67 -6.39 20.38
CA TRP A 162 9.09 -5.66 21.58
C TRP A 162 9.66 -6.54 22.69
N ARG A 163 9.42 -7.85 22.63
CA ARG A 163 9.86 -8.81 23.65
C ARG A 163 11.06 -9.66 23.22
N GLY A 164 11.66 -9.37 22.07
CA GLY A 164 12.79 -10.13 21.56
C GLY A 164 12.48 -11.61 21.30
N ARG A 165 11.22 -11.96 21.14
CA ARG A 165 10.79 -13.31 20.77
C ARG A 165 10.30 -13.28 19.34
N ASP A 166 11.13 -13.73 18.42
CA ASP A 166 10.69 -14.11 17.09
C ASP A 166 9.87 -15.39 17.21
N THR A 167 8.59 -15.24 17.36
CA THR A 167 7.66 -16.33 17.10
C THR A 167 7.27 -16.21 15.63
N ALA A 168 8.07 -16.79 14.76
CA ALA A 168 7.72 -17.01 13.36
C ALA A 168 6.61 -18.05 13.25
#